data_84a4288094e99e28bb3f1681d28b1c68
#
_entry.id   84a4288094e99e28bb3f1681d28b1c68
#
_cell.length_a   1.000
_cell.length_b   1.000
_cell.length_c   1.000
_cell.angle_alpha   90.00
_cell.angle_beta   90.00
_cell.angle_gamma   90.00
#
_symmetry.space_group_name_H-M   'P 1'
#
loop_
_entity.id
_entity.type
_entity.pdbx_description
1 polymer ?
#
loop_
_entity_poly.entity_id
_entity_poly.type
_entity_poly.pdbx_seq_one_letter_code
_entity_poly.pdbx_strand_id
1 'polypeptide(L)'
;DTAMDCCRVAKRAGAEDVTLLYRRSQEEIPALQHEQDETIEEGVDFRLLTAPAEVLEENGKAIGLKVITMELGDPDESGRRRPQPVEGSEEDLEFDLIIAAIGQDPDLSCIEDEKEVPECTRWNTFTYDEKTMVTSVEGVFTAGDCAFGPDTVIRAVSEGKQAAKAINLYFTGAKVELKKEYQITTDRLKDLDMSDNSPRYTHKKRALESTHPADVRMAAGGYDAINVGLDEAQAMAEASRCIECGCTAKFDCDLRNYSTEYGIGDVKYNGDRRKYDVDTRHPLVSIEADKCITCASCVRICREAREISALSFVNRGFVTKVAPNFEDPLQNTDCDACGMCIDV
;
A
#
# COMPACT_ATOMS: atom_id res chain seq x y z
N ASP A 1 -5.51 -2.90 -14.69
CA ASP A 1 -5.16 -1.48 -14.80
C ASP A 1 -4.69 -1.16 -16.24
N THR A 2 -3.57 -1.71 -16.75
CA THR A 2 -3.02 -1.40 -18.09
C THR A 2 -4.08 -1.54 -19.23
N ALA A 3 -4.93 -2.57 -19.18
CA ALA A 3 -5.97 -2.74 -20.19
C ALA A 3 -7.02 -1.62 -20.13
N MET A 4 -7.38 -1.14 -18.95
CA MET A 4 -8.29 0.00 -18.77
C MET A 4 -7.67 1.27 -19.38
N ASP A 5 -6.40 1.53 -19.10
CA ASP A 5 -5.67 2.67 -19.67
C ASP A 5 -5.61 2.60 -21.20
N CYS A 6 -5.28 1.44 -21.77
CA CYS A 6 -5.25 1.24 -23.22
C CYS A 6 -6.60 1.53 -23.87
N CYS A 7 -7.70 1.00 -23.32
CA CYS A 7 -9.04 1.22 -23.84
C CYS A 7 -9.44 2.70 -23.79
N ARG A 8 -9.21 3.35 -22.66
CA ARG A 8 -9.56 4.76 -22.45
C ARG A 8 -8.73 5.69 -23.32
N VAL A 9 -7.43 5.40 -23.47
CA VAL A 9 -6.56 6.16 -24.40
C VAL A 9 -7.00 5.97 -25.83
N ALA A 10 -7.32 4.75 -26.27
CA ALA A 10 -7.81 4.49 -27.62
C ALA A 10 -9.10 5.28 -27.92
N LYS A 11 -10.06 5.28 -26.99
CA LYS A 11 -11.29 6.08 -27.10
C LYS A 11 -11.00 7.57 -27.26
N ARG A 12 -10.11 8.13 -26.42
CA ARG A 12 -9.73 9.55 -26.46
C ARG A 12 -8.93 9.91 -27.70
N ALA A 13 -8.17 8.96 -28.26
CA ALA A 13 -7.48 9.12 -29.52
C ALA A 13 -8.41 9.10 -30.75
N GLY A 14 -9.70 8.83 -30.55
CA GLY A 14 -10.72 8.89 -31.60
C GLY A 14 -11.16 7.55 -32.15
N ALA A 15 -10.85 6.43 -31.50
CA ALA A 15 -11.39 5.14 -31.88
C ALA A 15 -12.92 5.12 -31.64
N GLU A 16 -13.70 4.77 -32.69
CA GLU A 16 -15.14 4.75 -32.61
C GLU A 16 -15.63 3.59 -31.73
N ASP A 17 -15.10 2.40 -31.99
CA ASP A 17 -15.44 1.19 -31.25
C ASP A 17 -14.18 0.67 -30.52
N VAL A 18 -14.28 0.48 -29.22
CA VAL A 18 -13.21 -0.12 -28.40
C VAL A 18 -13.80 -1.26 -27.60
N THR A 19 -13.24 -2.44 -27.79
CA THR A 19 -13.64 -3.66 -27.10
C THR A 19 -12.54 -4.19 -26.22
N LEU A 20 -12.82 -4.41 -24.94
CA LEU A 20 -11.95 -5.10 -24.01
C LEU A 20 -12.32 -6.59 -23.99
N LEU A 21 -11.38 -7.45 -24.38
CA LEU A 21 -11.55 -8.89 -24.27
C LEU A 21 -10.95 -9.40 -22.97
N TYR A 22 -11.72 -10.13 -22.18
CA TYR A 22 -11.26 -10.72 -20.94
C TYR A 22 -11.71 -12.17 -20.78
N ARG A 23 -10.76 -13.06 -20.52
CA ARG A 23 -10.96 -14.52 -20.46
C ARG A 23 -11.74 -15.04 -19.24
N ARG A 24 -12.05 -14.17 -18.27
CA ARG A 24 -12.82 -14.52 -17.06
C ARG A 24 -14.03 -13.60 -16.92
N SER A 25 -14.77 -13.74 -15.81
CA SER A 25 -15.90 -12.86 -15.53
C SER A 25 -15.44 -11.52 -14.91
N GLN A 26 -16.38 -10.62 -14.74
CA GLN A 26 -16.11 -9.29 -14.18
C GLN A 26 -15.57 -9.36 -12.75
N GLU A 27 -16.00 -10.34 -11.97
CA GLU A 27 -15.54 -10.52 -10.58
C GLU A 27 -14.04 -10.83 -10.47
N GLU A 28 -13.44 -11.43 -11.51
CA GLU A 28 -12.04 -11.75 -11.54
C GLU A 28 -11.16 -10.67 -12.22
N ILE A 29 -11.73 -9.56 -12.66
CA ILE A 29 -10.93 -8.44 -13.21
C ILE A 29 -10.08 -7.84 -12.08
N PRO A 30 -8.75 -7.83 -12.21
CA PRO A 30 -7.87 -7.31 -11.16
C PRO A 30 -7.82 -5.78 -11.07
N ALA A 31 -8.35 -5.08 -12.08
CA ALA A 31 -8.42 -3.62 -12.08
C ALA A 31 -9.37 -3.10 -11.00
N LEU A 32 -9.09 -1.91 -10.49
CA LEU A 32 -9.93 -1.27 -9.49
C LEU A 32 -11.35 -1.03 -10.02
N GLN A 33 -12.35 -1.21 -9.16
CA GLN A 33 -13.75 -1.11 -9.58
C GLN A 33 -14.08 0.25 -10.22
N HIS A 34 -13.56 1.34 -9.67
CA HIS A 34 -13.80 2.67 -10.23
C HIS A 34 -13.18 2.85 -11.62
N GLU A 35 -12.03 2.23 -11.91
CA GLU A 35 -11.44 2.25 -13.26
C GLU A 35 -12.28 1.46 -14.27
N GLN A 36 -12.86 0.33 -13.84
CA GLN A 36 -13.80 -0.43 -14.66
C GLN A 36 -15.04 0.40 -14.97
N ASP A 37 -15.63 1.02 -13.94
CA ASP A 37 -16.84 1.84 -14.08
C ASP A 37 -16.59 3.02 -15.01
N GLU A 38 -15.49 3.74 -14.84
CA GLU A 38 -15.10 4.86 -15.70
C GLU A 38 -14.83 4.44 -17.15
N THR A 39 -14.25 3.25 -17.35
CA THR A 39 -14.01 2.71 -18.70
C THR A 39 -15.32 2.38 -19.42
N ILE A 40 -16.28 1.81 -18.70
CA ILE A 40 -17.61 1.53 -19.23
C ILE A 40 -18.38 2.83 -19.53
N GLU A 41 -18.30 3.82 -18.63
CA GLU A 41 -18.91 5.14 -18.84
C GLU A 41 -18.35 5.85 -20.08
N GLU A 42 -17.08 5.64 -20.42
CA GLU A 42 -16.43 6.19 -21.62
C GLU A 42 -16.80 5.42 -22.90
N GLY A 43 -17.69 4.42 -22.81
CA GLY A 43 -18.26 3.70 -23.94
C GLY A 43 -17.37 2.58 -24.49
N VAL A 44 -16.56 1.95 -23.64
CA VAL A 44 -15.81 0.73 -23.98
C VAL A 44 -16.71 -0.49 -23.76
N ASP A 45 -16.76 -1.38 -24.74
CA ASP A 45 -17.48 -2.65 -24.64
C ASP A 45 -16.62 -3.72 -23.93
N PHE A 46 -17.17 -4.33 -22.87
CA PHE A 46 -16.51 -5.39 -22.12
C PHE A 46 -17.03 -6.76 -22.59
N ARG A 47 -16.23 -7.45 -23.39
CA ARG A 47 -16.52 -8.82 -23.83
C ARG A 47 -15.81 -9.81 -22.90
N LEU A 48 -16.53 -10.20 -21.88
CA LEU A 48 -16.06 -11.12 -20.82
C LEU A 48 -16.14 -12.58 -21.28
N LEU A 49 -15.49 -13.48 -20.54
CA LEU A 49 -15.43 -14.92 -20.86
C LEU A 49 -15.02 -15.17 -22.31
N THR A 50 -14.10 -14.35 -22.82
CA THR A 50 -13.63 -14.40 -24.19
C THR A 50 -12.12 -14.30 -24.22
N ALA A 51 -11.47 -15.25 -24.88
CA ALA A 51 -10.02 -15.27 -25.03
C ALA A 51 -9.62 -15.18 -26.51
N PRO A 52 -8.53 -14.47 -26.85
CA PRO A 52 -7.97 -14.52 -28.19
C PRO A 52 -7.35 -15.91 -28.44
N ALA A 53 -7.64 -16.51 -29.59
CA ALA A 53 -7.11 -17.78 -30.04
C ALA A 53 -6.05 -17.59 -31.14
N GLU A 54 -6.29 -16.69 -32.09
CA GLU A 54 -5.42 -16.44 -33.23
C GLU A 54 -5.57 -15.00 -33.72
N VAL A 55 -4.47 -14.40 -34.19
CA VAL A 55 -4.50 -13.11 -34.88
C VAL A 55 -4.79 -13.36 -36.36
N LEU A 56 -5.84 -12.75 -36.87
CA LEU A 56 -6.19 -12.81 -38.30
C LEU A 56 -5.34 -11.79 -39.06
N GLU A 57 -4.63 -12.26 -40.06
CA GLU A 57 -3.66 -11.47 -40.82
C GLU A 57 -3.98 -11.47 -42.32
N GLU A 58 -3.86 -10.29 -42.90
CA GLU A 58 -3.86 -10.14 -44.36
C GLU A 58 -2.73 -9.20 -44.81
N ASN A 59 -1.88 -9.68 -45.71
CA ASN A 59 -0.73 -8.91 -46.30
C ASN A 59 0.22 -8.33 -45.25
N GLY A 60 0.48 -9.04 -44.15
CA GLY A 60 1.40 -8.59 -43.09
C GLY A 60 0.76 -7.61 -42.11
N LYS A 61 -0.56 -7.45 -42.14
CA LYS A 61 -1.32 -6.63 -41.21
C LYS A 61 -2.34 -7.48 -40.45
N ALA A 62 -2.44 -7.24 -39.16
CA ALA A 62 -3.52 -7.77 -38.37
C ALA A 62 -4.84 -7.10 -38.84
N ILE A 63 -5.85 -7.91 -39.14
CA ILE A 63 -7.17 -7.48 -39.56
C ILE A 63 -8.27 -7.88 -38.56
N GLY A 64 -7.90 -8.65 -37.54
CA GLY A 64 -8.86 -9.12 -36.55
C GLY A 64 -8.30 -10.17 -35.62
N LEU A 65 -9.17 -10.74 -34.81
CA LEU A 65 -8.88 -11.83 -33.89
C LEU A 65 -9.91 -12.94 -34.06
N LYS A 66 -9.42 -14.18 -34.12
CA LYS A 66 -10.24 -15.32 -33.79
C LYS A 66 -10.29 -15.43 -32.27
N VAL A 67 -11.49 -15.43 -31.73
CA VAL A 67 -11.75 -15.53 -30.30
C VAL A 67 -12.48 -16.82 -29.96
N ILE A 68 -12.37 -17.26 -28.71
CA ILE A 68 -13.05 -18.45 -28.20
C ILE A 68 -13.76 -18.10 -26.90
N THR A 69 -14.98 -18.61 -26.72
CA THR A 69 -15.73 -18.48 -25.47
C THR A 69 -15.06 -19.31 -24.37
N MET A 70 -15.04 -18.78 -23.15
CA MET A 70 -14.47 -19.43 -22.00
C MET A 70 -15.54 -19.77 -20.96
N GLU A 71 -15.38 -20.89 -20.28
CA GLU A 71 -16.13 -21.24 -19.08
C GLU A 71 -15.19 -21.26 -17.87
N LEU A 72 -15.71 -20.89 -16.69
CA LEU A 72 -14.92 -20.92 -15.47
C LEU A 72 -15.10 -22.27 -14.76
N GLY A 73 -13.99 -22.99 -14.58
CA GLY A 73 -13.92 -24.19 -13.78
C GLY A 73 -13.99 -23.94 -12.26
N ASP A 74 -13.72 -24.97 -11.48
CA ASP A 74 -13.68 -24.88 -10.03
C ASP A 74 -12.55 -23.96 -9.57
N PRO A 75 -12.70 -23.30 -8.40
CA PRO A 75 -11.65 -22.51 -7.80
C PRO A 75 -10.41 -23.35 -7.48
N ASP A 76 -9.22 -22.84 -7.80
CA ASP A 76 -7.96 -23.42 -7.38
C ASP A 76 -7.64 -23.11 -5.89
N GLU A 77 -6.50 -23.58 -5.38
CA GLU A 77 -6.05 -23.36 -4.00
C GLU A 77 -5.92 -21.85 -3.65
N SER A 78 -5.80 -20.97 -4.64
CA SER A 78 -5.78 -19.52 -4.45
C SER A 78 -7.18 -18.89 -4.49
N GLY A 79 -8.24 -19.69 -4.69
CA GLY A 79 -9.62 -19.24 -4.85
C GLY A 79 -9.94 -18.69 -6.26
N ARG A 80 -9.02 -18.81 -7.22
CA ARG A 80 -9.23 -18.33 -8.59
C ARG A 80 -9.78 -19.44 -9.47
N ARG A 81 -10.84 -19.13 -10.21
CA ARG A 81 -11.44 -20.05 -11.17
C ARG A 81 -10.62 -20.07 -12.47
N ARG A 82 -10.22 -21.27 -12.90
CA ARG A 82 -9.43 -21.45 -14.11
C ARG A 82 -10.34 -21.38 -15.34
N PRO A 83 -10.08 -20.47 -16.32
CA PRO A 83 -10.86 -20.44 -17.54
C PRO A 83 -10.51 -21.62 -18.44
N GLN A 84 -11.54 -22.26 -19.02
CA GLN A 84 -11.47 -23.38 -19.95
C GLN A 84 -12.15 -23.00 -21.26
N PRO A 85 -11.55 -23.30 -22.43
CA PRO A 85 -12.17 -22.99 -23.70
C PRO A 85 -13.37 -23.91 -23.97
N VAL A 86 -14.42 -23.33 -24.53
CA VAL A 86 -15.58 -24.08 -25.02
C VAL A 86 -15.32 -24.46 -26.48
N GLU A 87 -15.12 -25.75 -26.73
CA GLU A 87 -14.88 -26.25 -28.10
C GLU A 87 -16.00 -25.91 -29.06
N GLY A 88 -15.65 -25.42 -30.26
CA GLY A 88 -16.59 -25.08 -31.31
C GLY A 88 -17.28 -23.72 -31.11
N SER A 89 -16.79 -22.88 -30.21
CA SER A 89 -17.30 -21.53 -29.98
C SER A 89 -16.45 -20.43 -30.61
N GLU A 90 -15.56 -20.81 -31.52
CA GLU A 90 -14.68 -19.89 -32.21
C GLU A 90 -15.47 -18.90 -33.07
N GLU A 91 -15.07 -17.62 -33.01
CA GLU A 91 -15.70 -16.52 -33.77
C GLU A 91 -14.58 -15.60 -34.28
N ASP A 92 -14.73 -15.16 -35.52
CA ASP A 92 -13.81 -14.18 -36.10
C ASP A 92 -14.36 -12.77 -35.90
N LEU A 93 -13.54 -11.89 -35.29
CA LEU A 93 -13.83 -10.49 -35.05
C LEU A 93 -12.89 -9.61 -35.85
N GLU A 94 -13.40 -8.63 -36.57
CA GLU A 94 -12.58 -7.66 -37.32
C GLU A 94 -12.17 -6.49 -36.42
N PHE A 95 -10.88 -6.13 -36.47
CA PHE A 95 -10.32 -4.98 -35.74
C PHE A 95 -9.20 -4.33 -36.56
N ASP A 96 -9.18 -3.00 -36.60
CA ASP A 96 -8.13 -2.22 -37.27
C ASP A 96 -6.83 -2.18 -36.40
N LEU A 97 -6.96 -2.30 -35.07
CA LEU A 97 -5.87 -2.26 -34.12
C LEU A 97 -6.09 -3.25 -32.99
N ILE A 98 -5.05 -3.97 -32.64
CA ILE A 98 -5.06 -4.91 -31.52
C ILE A 98 -3.96 -4.50 -30.55
N ILE A 99 -4.30 -4.32 -29.28
CA ILE A 99 -3.36 -3.98 -28.19
C ILE A 99 -3.33 -5.13 -27.20
N ALA A 100 -2.17 -5.74 -27.03
CA ALA A 100 -1.96 -6.81 -26.06
C ALA A 100 -1.64 -6.21 -24.68
N ALA A 101 -2.59 -6.30 -23.73
CA ALA A 101 -2.43 -5.88 -22.33
C ALA A 101 -2.52 -7.10 -21.39
N ILE A 102 -1.71 -8.14 -21.67
CA ILE A 102 -1.79 -9.46 -21.05
C ILE A 102 -0.82 -9.67 -19.87
N GLY A 103 -0.09 -8.63 -19.48
CA GLY A 103 0.96 -8.66 -18.46
C GLY A 103 2.36 -8.67 -19.09
N GLN A 104 3.34 -8.77 -18.23
CA GLN A 104 4.75 -8.81 -18.60
C GLN A 104 5.43 -9.93 -17.83
N ASP A 105 6.46 -10.52 -18.43
CA ASP A 105 7.34 -11.46 -17.78
C ASP A 105 8.76 -10.87 -17.74
N PRO A 106 9.57 -11.17 -16.71
CA PRO A 106 10.97 -10.75 -16.68
C PRO A 106 11.75 -11.33 -17.85
N ASP A 107 12.50 -10.49 -18.56
CA ASP A 107 13.47 -10.91 -19.58
C ASP A 107 14.84 -11.10 -18.93
N LEU A 108 15.26 -12.34 -18.78
CA LEU A 108 16.55 -12.72 -18.18
C LEU A 108 17.60 -13.09 -19.24
N SER A 109 17.35 -12.85 -20.51
CA SER A 109 18.27 -13.20 -21.61
C SER A 109 19.65 -12.56 -21.46
N CYS A 110 19.74 -11.43 -20.74
CA CYS A 110 21.02 -10.74 -20.51
C CYS A 110 22.04 -11.53 -19.71
N ILE A 111 21.65 -12.63 -19.05
CA ILE A 111 22.55 -13.46 -18.24
C ILE A 111 22.61 -14.92 -18.68
N GLU A 112 21.93 -15.29 -19.77
CA GLU A 112 21.90 -16.69 -20.26
C GLU A 112 23.27 -17.23 -20.65
N ASP A 113 24.19 -16.37 -21.13
CA ASP A 113 25.53 -16.71 -21.53
C ASP A 113 26.56 -16.70 -20.39
N GLU A 114 26.14 -16.38 -19.16
CA GLU A 114 27.04 -16.37 -18.01
C GLU A 114 27.41 -17.79 -17.56
N LYS A 115 28.58 -17.94 -16.93
CA LYS A 115 29.08 -19.26 -16.48
C LYS A 115 28.24 -19.87 -15.37
N GLU A 116 27.68 -19.01 -14.53
CA GLU A 116 26.83 -19.37 -13.40
C GLU A 116 25.59 -18.52 -13.45
N VAL A 117 24.48 -19.14 -13.77
CA VAL A 117 23.17 -18.49 -13.82
C VAL A 117 22.39 -18.84 -12.56
N PRO A 118 21.81 -17.85 -11.84
CA PRO A 118 20.96 -18.14 -10.69
C PRO A 118 19.77 -19.01 -11.05
N GLU A 119 19.34 -19.86 -10.12
CA GLU A 119 18.14 -20.67 -10.27
C GLU A 119 16.90 -19.78 -10.46
N CYS A 120 16.06 -20.18 -11.42
CA CYS A 120 14.82 -19.49 -11.72
C CYS A 120 13.59 -20.27 -11.25
N THR A 121 12.55 -19.55 -10.92
CA THR A 121 11.21 -20.09 -10.69
C THR A 121 10.51 -20.43 -12.02
N ARG A 122 9.37 -21.10 -11.96
CA ARG A 122 8.52 -21.33 -13.15
C ARG A 122 7.97 -20.02 -13.79
N TRP A 123 8.11 -18.89 -13.11
CA TRP A 123 7.64 -17.58 -13.53
C TRP A 123 8.77 -16.70 -14.07
N ASN A 124 9.88 -17.31 -14.43
CA ASN A 124 11.07 -16.62 -14.93
C ASN A 124 11.58 -15.52 -13.98
N THR A 125 11.51 -15.75 -12.66
CA THR A 125 12.11 -14.91 -11.63
C THR A 125 13.18 -15.70 -10.89
N PHE A 126 14.18 -15.02 -10.32
CA PHE A 126 15.23 -15.68 -9.56
C PHE A 126 14.73 -16.23 -8.23
N THR A 127 15.17 -17.41 -7.86
CA THR A 127 15.03 -17.89 -6.49
C THR A 127 16.04 -17.16 -5.59
N TYR A 128 15.60 -16.73 -4.40
CA TYR A 128 16.45 -15.99 -3.47
C TYR A 128 15.99 -16.19 -2.02
N ASP A 129 16.87 -15.87 -1.08
CA ASP A 129 16.54 -15.82 0.33
C ASP A 129 16.06 -14.41 0.69
N GLU A 130 14.81 -14.27 1.13
CA GLU A 130 14.19 -13.00 1.50
C GLU A 130 14.92 -12.25 2.63
N LYS A 131 15.69 -12.96 3.46
CA LYS A 131 16.45 -12.36 4.57
C LYS A 131 17.80 -11.79 4.12
N THR A 132 18.32 -12.26 3.02
CA THR A 132 19.64 -11.90 2.54
C THR A 132 19.63 -11.28 1.15
N MET A 133 18.54 -11.40 0.40
CA MET A 133 18.38 -11.01 -1.00
C MET A 133 19.38 -11.72 -1.94
N VAL A 134 20.06 -12.76 -1.47
CA VAL A 134 21.05 -13.51 -2.22
C VAL A 134 20.36 -14.61 -3.03
N THR A 135 20.77 -14.77 -4.26
CA THR A 135 20.33 -15.85 -5.16
C THR A 135 21.06 -17.16 -4.86
N SER A 136 20.85 -18.20 -5.67
CA SER A 136 21.60 -19.46 -5.59
C SER A 136 23.10 -19.29 -5.95
N VAL A 137 23.50 -18.16 -6.53
CA VAL A 137 24.90 -17.84 -6.89
C VAL A 137 25.45 -16.84 -5.87
N GLU A 138 26.59 -17.18 -5.26
CA GLU A 138 27.24 -16.31 -4.27
C GLU A 138 27.65 -14.95 -4.87
N GLY A 139 27.34 -13.87 -4.15
CA GLY A 139 27.63 -12.51 -4.58
C GLY A 139 26.63 -11.94 -5.59
N VAL A 140 25.63 -12.74 -6.00
CA VAL A 140 24.54 -12.28 -6.88
C VAL A 140 23.28 -12.04 -6.06
N PHE A 141 22.79 -10.80 -6.10
CA PHE A 141 21.60 -10.36 -5.39
C PHE A 141 20.48 -10.07 -6.38
N THR A 142 19.24 -10.23 -5.94
CA THR A 142 18.07 -9.92 -6.76
C THR A 142 17.06 -9.07 -5.99
N ALA A 143 16.32 -8.24 -6.72
CA ALA A 143 15.26 -7.40 -6.17
C ALA A 143 14.32 -6.95 -7.29
N GLY A 144 13.13 -6.49 -6.94
CA GLY A 144 12.14 -6.01 -7.88
C GLY A 144 11.59 -7.13 -8.77
N ASP A 145 11.22 -6.79 -9.99
CA ASP A 145 10.53 -7.71 -10.91
C ASP A 145 11.30 -8.99 -11.18
N CYS A 146 12.64 -8.94 -11.16
CA CYS A 146 13.48 -10.12 -11.30
C CYS A 146 13.37 -11.09 -10.11
N ALA A 147 12.91 -10.62 -8.95
CA ALA A 147 12.77 -11.43 -7.74
C ALA A 147 11.36 -12.00 -7.58
N PHE A 148 10.33 -11.20 -7.77
CA PHE A 148 8.95 -11.60 -7.49
C PHE A 148 7.97 -11.42 -8.66
N GLY A 149 8.45 -10.99 -9.84
CA GLY A 149 7.63 -10.67 -11.00
C GLY A 149 7.12 -9.25 -11.02
N PRO A 150 6.48 -8.82 -12.11
CA PRO A 150 5.92 -7.48 -12.25
C PRO A 150 4.91 -7.13 -11.15
N ASP A 151 5.16 -6.00 -10.47
CA ASP A 151 4.33 -5.49 -9.38
C ASP A 151 4.39 -3.96 -9.36
N THR A 152 4.15 -3.34 -8.23
CA THR A 152 4.14 -1.89 -8.06
C THR A 152 5.55 -1.30 -7.99
N VAL A 153 5.71 -0.09 -8.52
CA VAL A 153 6.97 0.67 -8.45
C VAL A 153 7.45 0.83 -7.00
N ILE A 154 6.53 1.04 -6.05
CA ILE A 154 6.88 1.22 -4.64
C ILE A 154 7.49 -0.04 -4.03
N ARG A 155 7.04 -1.22 -4.46
CA ARG A 155 7.61 -2.49 -4.04
C ARG A 155 9.02 -2.65 -4.59
N ALA A 156 9.23 -2.39 -5.87
CA ALA A 156 10.55 -2.44 -6.50
C ALA A 156 11.56 -1.50 -5.81
N VAL A 157 11.13 -0.26 -5.48
CA VAL A 157 11.95 0.70 -4.71
C VAL A 157 12.27 0.19 -3.31
N SER A 158 11.32 -0.42 -2.61
CA SER A 158 11.52 -0.99 -1.28
C SER A 158 12.55 -2.12 -1.32
N GLU A 159 12.42 -3.05 -2.25
CA GLU A 159 13.34 -4.18 -2.38
C GLU A 159 14.72 -3.76 -2.87
N GLY A 160 14.81 -2.80 -3.78
CA GLY A 160 16.09 -2.21 -4.17
C GLY A 160 16.87 -1.62 -2.99
N LYS A 161 16.16 -0.97 -2.05
CA LYS A 161 16.78 -0.49 -0.79
C LYS A 161 17.24 -1.65 0.11
N GLN A 162 16.49 -2.74 0.15
CA GLN A 162 16.88 -3.93 0.92
C GLN A 162 18.09 -4.62 0.30
N ALA A 163 18.11 -4.79 -1.00
CA ALA A 163 19.25 -5.33 -1.73
C ALA A 163 20.52 -4.48 -1.52
N ALA A 164 20.40 -3.16 -1.59
CA ALA A 164 21.53 -2.25 -1.33
C ALA A 164 22.09 -2.41 0.11
N LYS A 165 21.23 -2.59 1.11
CA LYS A 165 21.66 -2.89 2.49
C LYS A 165 22.37 -4.25 2.57
N ALA A 166 21.82 -5.28 1.93
CA ALA A 166 22.41 -6.62 1.89
C ALA A 166 23.79 -6.62 1.21
N ILE A 167 23.92 -5.96 0.08
CA ILE A 167 25.19 -5.79 -0.66
C ILE A 167 26.22 -5.04 0.22
N ASN A 168 25.83 -3.99 0.90
CA ASN A 168 26.73 -3.26 1.80
C ASN A 168 27.22 -4.14 2.96
N LEU A 169 26.35 -4.97 3.56
CA LEU A 169 26.76 -5.94 4.57
C LEU A 169 27.76 -6.95 4.01
N TYR A 170 27.50 -7.46 2.81
CA TYR A 170 28.38 -8.39 2.12
C TYR A 170 29.79 -7.80 1.91
N PHE A 171 29.91 -6.59 1.38
CA PHE A 171 31.19 -5.95 1.13
C PHE A 171 31.93 -5.52 2.40
N THR A 172 31.22 -5.27 3.49
CA THR A 172 31.85 -4.95 4.79
C THR A 172 32.27 -6.19 5.57
N GLY A 173 32.03 -7.40 5.05
CA GLY A 173 32.31 -8.66 5.73
C GLY A 173 31.40 -8.93 6.94
N ALA A 174 30.32 -8.18 7.07
CA ALA A 174 29.32 -8.42 8.09
C ALA A 174 28.39 -9.58 7.67
N LYS A 175 27.76 -10.24 8.64
CA LYS A 175 26.75 -11.25 8.35
C LYS A 175 25.61 -10.59 7.55
N VAL A 176 25.37 -11.08 6.33
CA VAL A 176 24.26 -10.63 5.52
C VAL A 176 22.96 -11.19 6.12
N GLU A 177 22.29 -10.34 6.88
CA GLU A 177 20.98 -10.64 7.45
C GLU A 177 20.22 -9.33 7.59
N LEU A 178 19.22 -9.15 6.73
CA LEU A 178 18.34 -8.00 6.81
C LEU A 178 17.51 -8.12 8.07
N LYS A 179 17.67 -7.17 8.98
CA LYS A 179 16.78 -7.11 10.13
C LYS A 179 15.36 -6.94 9.62
N LYS A 180 14.49 -7.84 10.03
CA LYS A 180 13.07 -7.71 9.76
C LYS A 180 12.63 -6.36 10.31
N GLU A 181 12.18 -5.46 9.44
CA GLU A 181 11.60 -4.22 9.91
C GLU A 181 10.42 -4.57 10.83
N TYR A 182 10.27 -3.75 11.86
CA TYR A 182 9.22 -3.87 12.84
C TYR A 182 7.88 -4.25 12.22
N GLN A 183 7.31 -5.31 12.71
CA GLN A 183 6.00 -5.79 12.31
C GLN A 183 5.24 -6.23 13.55
N ILE A 184 4.54 -5.30 14.17
CA ILE A 184 3.38 -5.66 15.00
C ILE A 184 2.16 -5.45 14.12
N THR A 185 1.62 -6.53 13.63
CA THR A 185 0.26 -6.55 13.12
C THR A 185 -0.49 -7.53 13.99
N THR A 186 -1.48 -7.05 14.66
CA THR A 186 -2.43 -7.91 15.33
C THR A 186 -3.29 -8.58 14.28
N ASP A 187 -4.06 -7.82 13.55
CA ASP A 187 -4.97 -8.32 12.53
C ASP A 187 -4.98 -7.38 11.32
N ARG A 188 -5.66 -7.74 10.27
CA ARG A 188 -5.92 -6.82 9.19
C ARG A 188 -6.77 -5.68 9.73
N LEU A 189 -6.46 -4.42 9.36
CA LEU A 189 -7.22 -3.24 9.80
C LEU A 189 -8.74 -3.39 9.66
N LYS A 190 -9.18 -4.13 8.64
CA LYS A 190 -10.59 -4.42 8.40
C LYS A 190 -11.23 -5.39 9.43
N ASP A 191 -10.42 -6.18 10.10
CA ASP A 191 -10.85 -7.21 11.04
C ASP A 191 -10.75 -6.69 12.49
N LEU A 192 -10.22 -5.48 12.69
CA LEU A 192 -10.17 -4.84 14.00
C LEU A 192 -11.58 -4.41 14.43
N ASP A 193 -11.97 -4.84 15.63
CA ASP A 193 -13.17 -4.30 16.26
C ASP A 193 -12.91 -2.84 16.67
N MET A 194 -13.45 -1.94 15.88
CA MET A 194 -13.34 -0.49 16.11
C MET A 194 -14.50 0.05 16.95
N SER A 195 -15.41 -0.81 17.44
CA SER A 195 -16.60 -0.39 18.19
C SER A 195 -16.24 0.27 19.53
N ASP A 196 -15.09 -0.09 20.10
CA ASP A 196 -14.59 0.40 21.38
C ASP A 196 -13.71 1.66 21.26
N ASN A 197 -13.56 2.16 20.03
CA ASN A 197 -12.76 3.35 19.81
C ASN A 197 -13.49 4.59 20.31
N SER A 198 -12.70 5.46 20.93
CA SER A 198 -13.10 6.80 21.37
C SER A 198 -13.97 7.50 20.33
N PRO A 199 -14.93 8.34 20.73
CA PRO A 199 -15.66 9.25 19.82
C PRO A 199 -14.75 10.04 18.88
N ARG A 200 -13.47 10.14 19.22
CA ARG A 200 -12.40 10.72 18.40
C ARG A 200 -12.22 10.01 17.05
N TYR A 201 -12.48 8.70 17.00
CA TYR A 201 -12.32 7.85 15.81
C TYR A 201 -13.67 7.34 15.31
N THR A 202 -14.66 8.22 15.22
CA THR A 202 -15.97 7.84 14.69
C THR A 202 -15.84 7.35 13.23
N HIS A 203 -16.60 6.30 12.90
CA HIS A 203 -16.70 5.81 11.53
C HIS A 203 -17.32 6.87 10.61
N LYS A 204 -16.48 7.72 10.06
CA LYS A 204 -16.89 8.68 9.01
C LYS A 204 -16.74 8.03 7.65
N LYS A 205 -17.70 8.25 6.77
CA LYS A 205 -17.57 7.80 5.38
C LYS A 205 -16.39 8.49 4.71
N ARG A 206 -15.69 7.75 3.85
CA ARG A 206 -14.61 8.29 3.04
C ARG A 206 -15.15 9.38 2.12
N ALA A 207 -14.45 10.50 2.02
CA ALA A 207 -14.69 11.47 0.96
C ALA A 207 -14.20 10.87 -0.37
N LEU A 208 -15.06 10.93 -1.39
CA LEU A 208 -14.71 10.47 -2.72
C LEU A 208 -14.33 11.69 -3.56
N GLU A 209 -13.27 11.56 -4.33
CA GLU A 209 -12.91 12.55 -5.33
C GLU A 209 -14.01 12.67 -6.37
N SER A 210 -14.26 13.88 -6.82
CA SER A 210 -15.16 14.13 -7.94
C SER A 210 -14.41 13.88 -9.24
N THR A 211 -15.05 13.21 -10.17
CA THR A 211 -14.54 13.01 -11.54
C THR A 211 -15.33 13.86 -12.51
N HIS A 212 -14.71 14.30 -13.60
CA HIS A 212 -15.45 14.93 -14.67
C HIS A 212 -16.43 13.93 -15.30
N PRO A 213 -17.65 14.35 -15.66
CA PRO A 213 -18.59 13.49 -16.39
C PRO A 213 -17.97 12.92 -17.68
N ALA A 214 -18.40 11.72 -18.09
CA ALA A 214 -17.82 11.02 -19.23
C ALA A 214 -17.88 11.83 -20.53
N ASP A 215 -18.99 12.55 -20.78
CA ASP A 215 -19.14 13.44 -21.92
C ASP A 215 -18.11 14.58 -21.94
N VAL A 216 -17.79 15.14 -20.79
CA VAL A 216 -16.74 16.18 -20.64
C VAL A 216 -15.36 15.57 -20.87
N ARG A 217 -15.10 14.40 -20.31
CA ARG A 217 -13.83 13.67 -20.47
C ARG A 217 -13.56 13.32 -21.94
N MET A 218 -14.59 12.90 -22.65
CA MET A 218 -14.51 12.51 -24.06
C MET A 218 -14.44 13.72 -25.00
N ALA A 219 -15.17 14.80 -24.70
CA ALA A 219 -15.18 16.01 -25.50
C ALA A 219 -13.83 16.77 -25.47
N ALA A 220 -13.09 16.68 -24.37
CA ALA A 220 -11.79 17.31 -24.24
C ALA A 220 -10.72 16.71 -25.18
N GLY A 221 -10.89 15.45 -25.60
CA GLY A 221 -9.98 14.76 -26.54
C GLY A 221 -8.52 14.74 -26.11
N GLY A 222 -8.25 14.92 -24.81
CA GLY A 222 -6.92 15.13 -24.25
C GLY A 222 -6.63 14.24 -23.06
N TYR A 223 -5.46 14.42 -22.52
CA TYR A 223 -4.96 13.70 -21.34
C TYR A 223 -5.08 14.53 -20.05
N ASP A 224 -6.04 15.48 -20.05
CA ASP A 224 -6.30 16.28 -18.86
C ASP A 224 -6.77 15.39 -17.70
N ALA A 225 -6.49 15.85 -16.48
CA ALA A 225 -6.83 15.11 -15.27
C ALA A 225 -8.34 14.82 -15.23
N ILE A 226 -8.67 13.56 -15.04
CA ILE A 226 -10.04 13.09 -14.91
C ILE A 226 -10.59 13.43 -13.54
N ASN A 227 -9.74 13.25 -12.52
CA ASN A 227 -10.07 13.50 -11.14
C ASN A 227 -9.89 14.99 -10.81
N VAL A 228 -10.93 15.58 -10.28
CA VAL A 228 -10.93 17.00 -9.86
C VAL A 228 -10.28 17.17 -8.49
N GLY A 229 -10.06 16.05 -7.78
CA GLY A 229 -9.57 16.06 -6.42
C GLY A 229 -10.65 16.34 -5.39
N LEU A 230 -10.22 16.62 -4.16
CA LEU A 230 -11.10 17.01 -3.06
C LEU A 230 -11.11 18.54 -2.93
N ASP A 231 -12.27 19.13 -2.69
CA ASP A 231 -12.34 20.51 -2.24
C ASP A 231 -11.84 20.66 -0.79
N GLU A 232 -11.67 21.88 -0.31
CA GLU A 232 -11.14 22.14 1.03
C GLU A 232 -12.01 21.47 2.12
N ALA A 233 -13.34 21.55 2.00
CA ALA A 233 -14.25 20.97 2.99
C ALA A 233 -14.16 19.43 3.00
N GLN A 234 -14.09 18.83 1.82
CA GLN A 234 -13.90 17.38 1.65
C GLN A 234 -12.53 16.94 2.19
N ALA A 235 -11.46 17.67 1.89
CA ALA A 235 -10.11 17.39 2.39
C ALA A 235 -10.05 17.47 3.93
N MET A 236 -10.68 18.48 4.53
CA MET A 236 -10.78 18.62 5.98
C MET A 236 -11.60 17.50 6.61
N ALA A 237 -12.70 17.10 5.97
CA ALA A 237 -13.52 15.98 6.41
C ALA A 237 -12.73 14.65 6.35
N GLU A 238 -11.98 14.41 5.27
CA GLU A 238 -11.14 13.23 5.12
C GLU A 238 -9.97 13.23 6.13
N ALA A 239 -9.30 14.37 6.32
CA ALA A 239 -8.26 14.50 7.33
C ALA A 239 -8.79 14.21 8.75
N SER A 240 -10.05 14.57 9.04
CA SER A 240 -10.68 14.29 10.35
C SER A 240 -10.95 12.80 10.62
N ARG A 241 -10.77 11.92 9.63
CA ARG A 241 -10.84 10.45 9.78
C ARG A 241 -9.49 9.85 10.20
N CYS A 242 -8.44 10.64 10.21
CA CYS A 242 -7.10 10.17 10.55
C CYS A 242 -7.08 9.63 11.99
N ILE A 243 -6.67 8.37 12.15
CA ILE A 243 -6.50 7.74 13.48
C ILE A 243 -5.12 8.01 14.08
N GLU A 244 -4.33 8.89 13.46
CA GLU A 244 -3.00 9.28 13.91
C GLU A 244 -2.06 8.08 14.20
N CYS A 245 -2.17 7.02 13.39
CA CYS A 245 -1.37 5.79 13.55
C CYS A 245 0.09 5.95 13.10
N GLY A 246 0.46 7.08 12.48
CA GLY A 246 1.82 7.38 12.07
C GLY A 246 2.73 7.59 13.29
N CYS A 247 3.98 7.09 13.21
CA CYS A 247 4.98 7.29 14.23
C CYS A 247 6.14 8.10 13.65
N THR A 248 6.44 9.27 14.25
CA THR A 248 7.56 10.12 13.84
C THR A 248 8.92 9.53 14.20
N ALA A 249 8.99 8.72 15.26
CA ALA A 249 10.19 8.02 15.73
C ALA A 249 10.36 6.63 15.10
N LYS A 250 9.92 6.44 13.85
CA LYS A 250 9.92 5.13 13.18
C LYS A 250 11.29 4.45 13.16
N PHE A 251 12.37 5.20 13.09
CA PHE A 251 13.71 4.65 12.95
C PHE A 251 14.54 4.69 14.24
N ASP A 252 14.08 5.42 15.26
CA ASP A 252 14.81 5.65 16.50
C ASP A 252 13.86 5.59 17.70
N CYS A 253 13.28 4.42 17.94
CA CYS A 253 12.36 4.19 19.05
C CYS A 253 12.73 2.91 19.80
N ASP A 254 13.29 3.06 20.98
CA ASP A 254 13.68 1.94 21.84
C ASP A 254 12.49 1.08 22.25
N LEU A 255 11.34 1.68 22.54
CA LEU A 255 10.13 0.93 22.86
C LEU A 255 9.77 -0.04 21.73
N ARG A 256 9.80 0.43 20.49
CA ARG A 256 9.52 -0.39 19.33
C ARG A 256 10.59 -1.48 19.13
N ASN A 257 11.86 -1.11 19.25
CA ASN A 257 12.97 -2.04 19.08
C ASN A 257 12.89 -3.18 20.10
N TYR A 258 12.70 -2.86 21.38
CA TYR A 258 12.54 -3.87 22.42
C TYR A 258 11.25 -4.67 22.29
N SER A 259 10.15 -4.05 21.88
CA SER A 259 8.90 -4.79 21.60
C SER A 259 9.11 -5.87 20.53
N THR A 260 9.91 -5.55 19.50
CA THR A 260 10.25 -6.50 18.43
C THR A 260 11.22 -7.58 18.95
N GLU A 261 12.24 -7.19 19.70
CA GLU A 261 13.24 -8.12 20.26
C GLU A 261 12.61 -9.14 21.20
N TYR A 262 11.68 -8.68 22.04
CA TYR A 262 10.96 -9.56 22.98
C TYR A 262 9.76 -10.28 22.35
N GLY A 263 9.52 -10.10 21.05
CA GLY A 263 8.42 -10.78 20.34
C GLY A 263 7.05 -10.46 20.94
N ILE A 264 6.85 -9.21 21.37
CA ILE A 264 5.57 -8.78 21.90
C ILE A 264 4.57 -8.80 20.74
N GLY A 265 3.70 -9.80 20.77
CA GLY A 265 2.58 -9.96 19.82
C GLY A 265 1.31 -9.34 20.38
N ASP A 266 0.22 -9.86 19.88
CA ASP A 266 -1.15 -9.44 20.13
C ASP A 266 -1.48 -9.07 21.57
N VAL A 267 -2.55 -8.32 21.71
CA VAL A 267 -3.09 -7.91 22.99
C VAL A 267 -3.27 -9.13 23.91
N LYS A 268 -2.28 -9.37 24.74
CA LYS A 268 -2.28 -10.48 25.71
C LYS A 268 -3.29 -10.26 26.83
N TYR A 269 -3.64 -9.01 27.10
CA TYR A 269 -4.56 -8.61 28.12
C TYR A 269 -5.63 -7.69 27.53
N ASN A 270 -6.85 -8.15 27.51
CA ASN A 270 -8.02 -7.35 27.22
C ASN A 270 -8.55 -6.75 28.53
N GLY A 271 -9.00 -5.50 28.50
CA GLY A 271 -9.54 -4.81 29.65
C GLY A 271 -9.75 -3.34 29.37
N ASP A 272 -10.07 -2.59 30.42
CA ASP A 272 -10.25 -1.16 30.34
C ASP A 272 -8.98 -0.48 29.81
N ARG A 273 -9.16 0.50 28.95
CA ARG A 273 -8.11 1.36 28.42
C ARG A 273 -8.23 2.75 28.99
N ARG A 274 -7.09 3.36 29.27
CA ARG A 274 -7.04 4.77 29.64
C ARG A 274 -7.47 5.62 28.46
N LYS A 275 -8.36 6.58 28.72
CA LYS A 275 -8.83 7.54 27.70
C LYS A 275 -8.70 8.94 28.28
N TYR A 276 -7.97 9.78 27.59
CA TYR A 276 -7.73 11.16 27.99
C TYR A 276 -7.89 12.07 26.78
N ASP A 277 -8.38 13.28 27.04
CA ASP A 277 -8.38 14.32 26.01
C ASP A 277 -6.95 14.83 25.78
N VAL A 278 -6.65 15.25 24.56
CA VAL A 278 -5.39 15.93 24.24
C VAL A 278 -5.41 17.30 24.88
N ASP A 279 -4.40 17.59 25.68
CA ASP A 279 -4.23 18.92 26.26
C ASP A 279 -3.42 19.80 25.30
N THR A 280 -4.11 20.73 24.65
CA THR A 280 -3.54 21.72 23.72
C THR A 280 -3.58 23.13 24.28
N ARG A 281 -3.79 23.29 25.58
CA ARG A 281 -3.92 24.60 26.22
C ARG A 281 -2.62 25.40 26.23
N HIS A 282 -1.47 24.74 26.10
CA HIS A 282 -0.19 25.41 25.93
C HIS A 282 0.08 25.70 24.45
N PRO A 283 0.53 26.91 24.04
CA PRO A 283 0.66 27.29 22.64
C PRO A 283 1.72 26.50 21.85
N LEU A 284 2.73 25.93 22.52
CA LEU A 284 3.86 25.23 21.89
C LEU A 284 3.96 23.75 22.24
N VAL A 285 3.21 23.28 23.25
CA VAL A 285 3.32 21.91 23.76
C VAL A 285 1.94 21.28 23.88
N SER A 286 1.74 20.17 23.20
CA SER A 286 0.56 19.31 23.36
C SER A 286 0.88 18.10 24.22
N ILE A 287 -0.01 17.70 25.11
CA ILE A 287 0.13 16.53 25.95
C ILE A 287 -0.94 15.49 25.57
N GLU A 288 -0.49 14.36 25.02
CA GLU A 288 -1.34 13.23 24.65
C GLU A 288 -1.16 12.09 25.67
N ALA A 289 -1.92 12.17 26.76
CA ALA A 289 -1.78 11.21 27.85
C ALA A 289 -2.17 9.77 27.47
N ASP A 290 -2.96 9.57 26.42
CA ASP A 290 -3.28 8.25 25.87
C ASP A 290 -2.06 7.52 25.30
N LYS A 291 -1.12 8.27 24.75
CA LYS A 291 0.13 7.75 24.19
C LYS A 291 1.25 7.61 25.23
N CYS A 292 1.01 8.07 26.47
CA CYS A 292 2.00 8.08 27.53
C CYS A 292 2.20 6.68 28.15
N ILE A 293 3.44 6.17 28.10
CA ILE A 293 3.83 4.90 28.76
C ILE A 293 4.26 5.07 30.22
N THR A 294 4.16 6.27 30.76
CA THR A 294 4.53 6.59 32.16
C THR A 294 6.00 6.31 32.52
N CYS A 295 6.94 6.45 31.56
CA CYS A 295 8.37 6.23 31.78
C CYS A 295 9.07 7.28 32.66
N ALA A 296 8.41 8.41 32.91
CA ALA A 296 8.93 9.54 33.69
C ALA A 296 10.08 10.34 33.05
N SER A 297 10.52 10.07 31.83
CA SER A 297 11.62 10.78 31.20
C SER A 297 11.40 12.30 31.18
N CYS A 298 10.24 12.74 30.68
CA CYS A 298 9.85 14.15 30.63
C CYS A 298 9.76 14.80 32.03
N VAL A 299 9.31 14.06 33.04
CA VAL A 299 9.23 14.54 34.42
C VAL A 299 10.63 14.74 35.00
N ARG A 300 11.50 13.76 34.81
CA ARG A 300 12.89 13.81 35.31
C ARG A 300 13.69 14.93 34.68
N ILE A 301 13.65 15.06 33.35
CA ILE A 301 14.43 16.10 32.66
C ILE A 301 13.95 17.50 33.08
N CYS A 302 12.66 17.72 33.26
CA CYS A 302 12.10 18.97 33.72
C CYS A 302 12.53 19.30 35.14
N ARG A 303 12.59 18.30 36.02
CA ARG A 303 13.01 18.47 37.42
C ARG A 303 14.52 18.55 37.59
N GLU A 304 15.28 17.64 36.95
CA GLU A 304 16.70 17.43 37.24
C GLU A 304 17.62 18.31 36.41
N ALA A 305 17.26 18.59 35.17
CA ALA A 305 18.08 19.44 34.28
C ALA A 305 17.58 20.89 34.22
N ARG A 306 16.27 21.11 34.31
CA ARG A 306 15.68 22.47 34.26
C ARG A 306 15.35 23.03 35.64
N GLU A 307 15.29 22.20 36.68
CA GLU A 307 14.90 22.56 38.05
C GLU A 307 13.52 23.24 38.16
N ILE A 308 12.67 23.08 37.13
CA ILE A 308 11.36 23.75 37.03
C ILE A 308 10.24 22.89 37.64
N SER A 309 10.24 21.57 37.38
CA SER A 309 9.21 20.64 37.86
C SER A 309 7.78 20.97 37.39
N ALA A 310 7.61 21.52 36.19
CA ALA A 310 6.31 21.85 35.61
C ALA A 310 5.44 20.62 35.32
N LEU A 311 6.07 19.45 35.12
CA LEU A 311 5.41 18.17 34.87
C LEU A 311 5.61 17.21 36.04
N SER A 312 4.56 16.50 36.40
CA SER A 312 4.58 15.47 37.45
C SER A 312 3.59 14.34 37.12
N PHE A 313 3.66 13.24 37.90
CA PHE A 313 2.59 12.26 37.87
C PHE A 313 1.39 12.80 38.67
N VAL A 314 0.26 12.85 38.03
CA VAL A 314 -1.02 13.18 38.66
C VAL A 314 -1.91 11.94 38.70
N ASN A 315 -2.83 11.92 39.67
CA ASN A 315 -3.69 10.79 39.96
C ASN A 315 -2.94 9.54 40.44
N ARG A 316 -3.64 8.44 40.71
CA ARG A 316 -3.08 7.19 41.19
C ARG A 316 -3.71 5.98 40.54
N GLY A 317 -2.95 4.88 40.46
CA GLY A 317 -3.41 3.61 39.92
C GLY A 317 -3.65 3.68 38.41
N PHE A 318 -4.76 3.14 37.96
CA PHE A 318 -5.06 3.01 36.54
C PHE A 318 -5.15 4.36 35.82
N VAL A 319 -5.58 5.40 36.48
CA VAL A 319 -5.74 6.75 35.90
C VAL A 319 -4.49 7.65 36.08
N THR A 320 -3.36 7.09 36.46
CA THR A 320 -2.10 7.85 36.53
C THR A 320 -1.71 8.38 35.16
N LYS A 321 -1.39 9.66 35.06
CA LYS A 321 -0.86 10.30 33.86
C LYS A 321 0.18 11.34 34.21
N VAL A 322 0.96 11.77 33.22
CA VAL A 322 1.85 12.92 33.34
C VAL A 322 1.05 14.17 32.96
N ALA A 323 1.04 15.15 33.84
CA ALA A 323 0.42 16.44 33.61
C ALA A 323 1.05 17.49 34.57
N PRO A 324 0.77 18.77 34.39
CA PRO A 324 1.04 19.78 35.39
C PRO A 324 0.29 19.49 36.69
N ASN A 325 0.79 20.02 37.80
CA ASN A 325 0.14 19.87 39.12
C ASN A 325 -1.30 20.41 39.06
N PHE A 326 -2.20 19.67 39.69
CA PHE A 326 -3.65 19.97 39.71
C PHE A 326 -4.33 19.95 38.32
N GLU A 327 -3.65 19.41 37.30
CA GLU A 327 -4.12 19.43 35.92
C GLU A 327 -4.33 20.83 35.34
N ASP A 328 -3.66 21.80 35.89
CA ASP A 328 -3.68 23.17 35.37
C ASP A 328 -3.05 23.21 33.94
N PRO A 329 -3.38 24.20 33.13
CA PRO A 329 -2.70 24.40 31.87
C PRO A 329 -1.18 24.56 32.07
N LEU A 330 -0.38 23.87 31.28
CA LEU A 330 1.09 23.94 31.38
C LEU A 330 1.62 25.37 31.28
N GLN A 331 0.97 26.23 30.50
CA GLN A 331 1.28 27.68 30.41
C GLN A 331 1.11 28.45 31.74
N ASN A 332 0.36 27.93 32.70
CA ASN A 332 0.14 28.56 34.03
C ASN A 332 1.15 28.06 35.07
N THR A 333 2.12 27.27 34.66
CA THR A 333 3.23 26.79 35.50
C THR A 333 4.51 27.57 35.17
N ASP A 334 5.59 27.26 35.85
CA ASP A 334 6.91 27.85 35.58
C ASP A 334 7.55 27.31 34.30
N CYS A 335 6.79 26.63 33.40
CA CYS A 335 7.27 26.11 32.14
C CYS A 335 7.75 27.24 31.22
N ASP A 336 9.01 27.17 30.82
CA ASP A 336 9.66 28.14 29.91
C ASP A 336 9.65 27.68 28.44
N ALA A 337 8.89 26.63 28.14
CA ALA A 337 8.79 26.05 26.80
C ALA A 337 10.13 25.62 26.15
N CYS A 338 11.09 25.18 26.96
CA CYS A 338 12.46 24.79 26.49
C CYS A 338 12.47 23.57 25.56
N GLY A 339 11.40 22.79 25.46
CA GLY A 339 11.28 21.62 24.57
C GLY A 339 11.96 20.34 25.07
N MET A 340 12.78 20.37 26.09
CA MET A 340 13.57 19.20 26.56
C MET A 340 12.71 17.98 26.93
N CYS A 341 11.47 18.21 27.37
CA CYS A 341 10.54 17.12 27.69
C CYS A 341 10.01 16.39 26.43
N ILE A 342 10.19 16.98 25.23
CA ILE A 342 9.79 16.39 23.97
C ILE A 342 10.95 15.58 23.37
N ASP A 343 12.18 15.96 23.69
CA ASP A 343 13.41 15.34 23.12
C ASP A 343 13.84 14.05 23.85
N VAL A 344 13.21 13.65 24.96
CA VAL A 344 13.63 12.52 25.82
C VAL A 344 12.75 11.30 25.74
#